data_af44ae1855404d6a6204e5f5570f1546
#
_entry.id   af44ae1855404d6a6204e5f5570f1546
#
_cell.length_a   1.000
_cell.length_b   1.000
_cell.length_c   1.000
_cell.angle_alpha   90.00
_cell.angle_beta   90.00
_cell.angle_gamma   90.00
#
_symmetry.space_group_name_H-M   'P 1'
#
loop_
_entity.id
_entity.type
_entity.pdbx_description
1 polymer ?
#
loop_
_entity_poly.entity_id
_entity_poly.type
_entity_poly.pdbx_seq_one_letter_code
_entity_poly.pdbx_strand_id
1 'polypeptide(L)'
;PGIGAIHTQSYYTENNQLNAQNRMLAGDSPEEIINWLVANDVSSNPDIRQYGIIDFNNGSPRSAAFTGENCFDYKNHVLGLNYAIQGNILLGQQIIDSMESRFNNTSGCLSDKLMGAMQGANVVGADTRCMSEGTSSLSAFLRVAKPNDDPNAIFIDLNIAGTPQGIEPLDELQVEYNNWKNNNNYDCSTQGI
;
A
#
# COMPACT_ATOMS: atom_id res chain seq x y z
N PRO A 1 10.60 -3.92 -9.40
CA PRO A 1 10.00 -5.18 -9.87
C PRO A 1 10.86 -6.39 -9.51
N GLY A 2 10.22 -7.59 -9.32
CA GLY A 2 10.93 -8.86 -9.13
C GLY A 2 11.51 -9.14 -7.75
N ILE A 3 11.43 -8.21 -6.79
CA ILE A 3 11.96 -8.40 -5.44
C ILE A 3 10.85 -8.25 -4.40
N GLY A 4 10.21 -7.09 -4.33
CA GLY A 4 9.20 -6.82 -3.32
C GLY A 4 8.57 -5.45 -3.48
N ALA A 5 7.79 -5.03 -2.48
CA ALA A 5 7.15 -3.73 -2.40
C ALA A 5 7.36 -3.11 -1.01
N ILE A 6 7.54 -1.80 -0.99
CA ILE A 6 7.79 -1.00 0.21
C ILE A 6 6.86 0.19 0.20
N HIS A 7 6.10 0.36 1.28
CA HIS A 7 5.39 1.58 1.58
C HIS A 7 5.98 2.25 2.80
N THR A 8 6.31 3.54 2.67
CA THR A 8 6.79 4.40 3.76
C THR A 8 5.84 5.58 3.87
N GLN A 9 5.26 5.78 5.04
CA GLN A 9 4.24 6.80 5.28
C GLN A 9 4.33 7.36 6.69
N SER A 10 3.44 8.27 7.07
CA SER A 10 3.46 9.07 8.28
C SER A 10 4.81 9.80 8.42
N TYR A 11 4.83 11.11 8.28
CA TYR A 11 6.08 11.91 8.22
C TYR A 11 7.11 11.30 7.24
N TYR A 12 6.66 11.03 6.01
CA TYR A 12 7.48 10.46 4.93
C TYR A 12 8.80 11.20 4.75
N THR A 13 9.89 10.46 4.53
CA THR A 13 11.17 10.98 4.05
C THR A 13 11.70 10.11 2.93
N GLU A 14 12.15 10.75 1.86
CA GLU A 14 12.75 10.07 0.72
C GLU A 14 13.96 9.23 1.12
N ASN A 15 14.80 9.75 2.01
CA ASN A 15 16.00 9.05 2.45
C ASN A 15 15.69 7.73 3.17
N ASN A 16 14.67 7.66 4.03
CA ASN A 16 14.28 6.39 4.64
C ASN A 16 13.76 5.40 3.58
N GLN A 17 13.02 5.88 2.58
CA GLN A 17 12.55 5.03 1.50
C GLN A 17 13.70 4.50 0.63
N LEU A 18 14.66 5.35 0.27
CA LEU A 18 15.87 4.95 -0.47
C LEU A 18 16.72 3.96 0.34
N ASN A 19 16.86 4.18 1.64
CA ASN A 19 17.55 3.24 2.51
C ASN A 19 16.85 1.87 2.54
N ALA A 20 15.51 1.85 2.67
CA ALA A 20 14.73 0.61 2.61
C ALA A 20 14.92 -0.11 1.27
N GLN A 21 14.88 0.62 0.16
CA GLN A 21 15.09 0.07 -1.18
C GLN A 21 16.50 -0.52 -1.33
N ASN A 22 17.53 0.19 -0.90
CA ASN A 22 18.91 -0.28 -0.99
C ASN A 22 19.13 -1.57 -0.17
N ARG A 23 18.53 -1.67 1.00
CA ARG A 23 18.60 -2.87 1.84
C ARG A 23 17.84 -4.04 1.22
N MET A 24 16.67 -3.80 0.64
CA MET A 24 15.91 -4.82 -0.11
C MET A 24 16.74 -5.33 -1.30
N LEU A 25 17.41 -4.45 -2.04
CA LEU A 25 18.30 -4.81 -3.14
C LEU A 25 19.54 -5.60 -2.66
N ALA A 26 19.99 -5.37 -1.44
CA ALA A 26 21.08 -6.12 -0.81
C ALA A 26 20.65 -7.51 -0.31
N GLY A 27 19.33 -7.81 -0.29
CA GLY A 27 18.78 -9.11 0.08
C GLY A 27 18.28 -9.20 1.53
N ASP A 28 18.25 -8.10 2.27
CA ASP A 28 17.70 -8.07 3.62
C ASP A 28 16.20 -8.42 3.60
N SER A 29 15.74 -9.14 4.61
CA SER A 29 14.33 -9.45 4.79
C SER A 29 13.52 -8.22 5.19
N PRO A 30 12.20 -8.21 4.99
CA PRO A 30 11.32 -7.12 5.45
C PRO A 30 11.53 -6.74 6.91
N GLU A 31 11.70 -7.72 7.80
CA GLU A 31 11.96 -7.48 9.22
C GLU A 31 13.32 -6.84 9.47
N GLU A 32 14.39 -7.33 8.82
CA GLU A 32 15.73 -6.74 8.93
C GLU A 32 15.75 -5.29 8.42
N ILE A 33 15.02 -5.01 7.32
CA ILE A 33 14.89 -3.65 6.77
C ILE A 33 14.22 -2.74 7.80
N ILE A 34 13.09 -3.14 8.39
CA ILE A 34 12.38 -2.35 9.38
C ILE A 34 13.23 -2.12 10.62
N ASN A 35 13.87 -3.15 11.15
CA ASN A 35 14.76 -3.02 12.31
C ASN A 35 15.90 -2.04 12.05
N TRP A 36 16.47 -2.08 10.86
CA TRP A 36 17.51 -1.14 10.47
C TRP A 36 16.97 0.29 10.36
N LEU A 37 15.82 0.49 9.71
CA LEU A 37 15.19 1.82 9.56
C LEU A 37 14.84 2.45 10.91
N VAL A 38 14.36 1.64 11.87
CA VAL A 38 14.09 2.10 13.23
C VAL A 38 15.37 2.54 13.94
N ALA A 39 16.44 1.75 13.80
CA ALA A 39 17.73 2.04 14.42
C ALA A 39 18.48 3.21 13.75
N ASN A 40 18.19 3.51 12.48
CA ASN A 40 18.93 4.48 11.65
C ASN A 40 18.02 5.53 11.00
N ASP A 41 16.88 5.87 11.63
CA ASP A 41 15.98 6.90 11.10
C ASP A 41 16.74 8.20 10.84
N VAL A 42 16.57 8.77 9.65
CA VAL A 42 17.35 9.94 9.20
C VAL A 42 17.11 11.20 10.04
N SER A 43 16.03 11.23 10.82
CA SER A 43 15.69 12.31 11.75
C SER A 43 15.86 11.89 13.22
N SER A 44 16.39 10.68 13.47
CA SER A 44 16.50 10.07 14.81
C SER A 44 15.15 10.04 15.56
N ASN A 45 14.05 9.87 14.83
CA ASN A 45 12.69 9.84 15.38
C ASN A 45 11.84 8.79 14.64
N PRO A 46 12.11 7.48 14.83
CA PRO A 46 11.38 6.42 14.16
C PRO A 46 9.90 6.34 14.62
N ASP A 47 9.59 6.83 15.82
CA ASP A 47 8.25 6.72 16.40
C ASP A 47 7.16 7.48 15.63
N ILE A 48 7.53 8.37 14.70
CA ILE A 48 6.58 9.06 13.83
C ILE A 48 6.46 8.39 12.45
N ARG A 49 7.09 7.23 12.23
CA ARG A 49 7.11 6.53 10.93
C ARG A 49 6.14 5.37 10.90
N GLN A 50 5.65 5.06 9.71
CA GLN A 50 4.88 3.86 9.46
C GLN A 50 5.38 3.18 8.18
N TYR A 51 5.67 1.87 8.27
CA TYR A 51 6.24 1.08 7.19
C TYR A 51 5.43 -0.20 6.96
N GLY A 52 5.29 -0.59 5.69
CA GLY A 52 4.80 -1.91 5.29
C GLY A 52 5.68 -2.43 4.17
N ILE A 53 6.24 -3.63 4.33
CA ILE A 53 7.19 -4.23 3.41
C ILE A 53 6.79 -5.68 3.14
N ILE A 54 6.80 -6.06 1.87
CA ILE A 54 6.66 -7.44 1.43
C ILE A 54 7.75 -7.78 0.43
N ASP A 55 8.23 -9.03 0.45
CA ASP A 55 9.14 -9.55 -0.55
C ASP A 55 8.93 -11.06 -0.78
N PHE A 56 9.77 -11.64 -1.62
CA PHE A 56 9.82 -13.09 -1.85
C PHE A 56 11.22 -13.62 -1.59
N ASN A 57 11.30 -14.68 -0.81
CA ASN A 57 12.53 -15.44 -0.60
C ASN A 57 12.36 -16.85 -1.16
N ASN A 58 13.05 -17.16 -2.25
CA ASN A 58 12.92 -18.45 -2.95
C ASN A 58 11.47 -18.84 -3.26
N GLY A 59 10.66 -17.87 -3.70
CA GLY A 59 9.25 -18.07 -4.02
C GLY A 59 8.28 -18.05 -2.82
N SER A 60 8.79 -17.94 -1.61
CA SER A 60 7.98 -17.81 -0.40
C SER A 60 7.81 -16.34 -0.02
N PRO A 61 6.56 -15.84 0.13
CA PRO A 61 6.34 -14.46 0.54
C PRO A 61 6.77 -14.23 1.99
N ARG A 62 7.27 -13.01 2.25
CA ARG A 62 7.57 -12.52 3.61
C ARG A 62 6.95 -11.14 3.75
N SER A 63 6.45 -10.81 4.93
CA SER A 63 5.86 -9.51 5.24
C SER A 63 6.33 -9.00 6.58
N ALA A 64 6.50 -7.69 6.71
CA ALA A 64 6.72 -7.02 7.98
C ALA A 64 6.10 -5.61 7.95
N ALA A 65 5.74 -5.10 9.11
CA ALA A 65 5.22 -3.74 9.25
C ALA A 65 5.68 -3.11 10.56
N PHE A 66 5.68 -1.79 10.58
CA PHE A 66 5.99 -0.98 11.75
C PHE A 66 5.04 0.21 11.81
N THR A 67 4.48 0.49 12.98
CA THR A 67 3.71 1.69 13.26
C THR A 67 4.28 2.33 14.52
N GLY A 68 4.90 3.49 14.36
CA GLY A 68 5.51 4.22 15.46
C GLY A 68 4.47 4.75 16.45
N GLU A 69 4.84 4.81 17.72
CA GLU A 69 3.93 5.20 18.81
C GLU A 69 3.38 6.62 18.66
N ASN A 70 4.14 7.50 18.01
CA ASN A 70 3.80 8.91 17.80
C ASN A 70 3.17 9.17 16.41
N CYS A 71 2.84 8.16 15.62
CA CYS A 71 1.94 8.33 14.48
C CYS A 71 0.58 8.81 14.98
N PHE A 72 -0.12 9.63 14.20
CA PHE A 72 -1.43 10.15 14.60
C PHE A 72 -2.51 9.07 14.61
N ASP A 73 -3.35 9.11 15.65
CA ASP A 73 -4.47 8.17 15.83
C ASP A 73 -5.66 8.47 14.88
N TYR A 74 -6.42 7.45 14.53
CA TYR A 74 -6.18 6.04 14.82
C TYR A 74 -5.07 5.53 13.90
N LYS A 75 -4.20 4.69 14.42
CA LYS A 75 -3.08 4.11 13.67
C LYS A 75 -2.95 2.63 14.01
N ASN A 76 -2.71 1.81 13.02
CA ASN A 76 -2.40 0.39 13.20
C ASN A 76 -1.88 -0.22 11.90
N HIS A 77 -1.45 -1.48 11.98
CA HIS A 77 -1.20 -2.33 10.84
C HIS A 77 -1.68 -3.76 11.09
N VAL A 78 -1.87 -4.50 10.01
CA VAL A 78 -2.14 -5.94 10.02
C VAL A 78 -1.25 -6.62 8.99
N LEU A 79 -0.78 -7.81 9.32
CA LEU A 79 0.08 -8.64 8.47
C LEU A 79 -0.61 -9.95 8.12
N GLY A 80 -0.54 -10.32 6.86
CA GLY A 80 -0.78 -11.69 6.42
C GLY A 80 0.48 -12.30 5.83
N LEU A 81 0.40 -13.52 5.35
CA LEU A 81 1.54 -14.21 4.78
C LEU A 81 2.19 -13.44 3.63
N ASN A 82 1.38 -12.78 2.80
CA ASN A 82 1.78 -12.12 1.56
C ASN A 82 1.25 -10.69 1.43
N TYR A 83 0.87 -10.05 2.53
CA TYR A 83 0.43 -8.66 2.55
C TYR A 83 0.80 -7.95 3.85
N ALA A 84 0.91 -6.64 3.77
CA ALA A 84 0.92 -5.70 4.88
C ALA A 84 -0.10 -4.61 4.59
N ILE A 85 -1.00 -4.33 5.53
CA ILE A 85 -1.98 -3.25 5.46
C ILE A 85 -1.74 -2.34 6.65
N GLN A 86 -1.56 -1.06 6.41
CA GLN A 86 -1.29 -0.09 7.47
C GLN A 86 -1.96 1.25 7.18
N GLY A 87 -2.26 1.98 8.23
CA GLY A 87 -2.78 3.33 8.13
C GLY A 87 -2.59 4.12 9.42
N ASN A 88 -2.63 5.43 9.29
CA ASN A 88 -2.65 6.39 10.40
C ASN A 88 -3.66 7.51 10.09
N ILE A 89 -4.09 8.25 11.11
CA ILE A 89 -5.16 9.25 11.02
C ILE A 89 -6.50 8.63 10.56
N LEU A 90 -6.65 7.34 10.81
CA LEU A 90 -7.83 6.59 10.38
C LEU A 90 -9.04 6.87 11.28
N LEU A 91 -10.23 6.67 10.72
CA LEU A 91 -11.50 6.70 11.47
C LEU A 91 -11.52 5.66 12.60
N GLY A 92 -10.81 4.53 12.45
CA GLY A 92 -10.68 3.48 13.45
C GLY A 92 -10.19 2.16 12.82
N GLN A 93 -10.08 1.13 13.66
CA GLN A 93 -9.62 -0.21 13.27
C GLN A 93 -10.47 -0.83 12.17
N GLN A 94 -11.77 -0.54 12.13
CA GLN A 94 -12.68 -1.07 11.12
C GLN A 94 -12.26 -0.78 9.68
N ILE A 95 -11.47 0.27 9.43
CA ILE A 95 -10.94 0.56 8.09
C ILE A 95 -9.94 -0.52 7.67
N ILE A 96 -8.97 -0.83 8.52
CA ILE A 96 -7.96 -1.88 8.27
C ILE A 96 -8.63 -3.26 8.18
N ASP A 97 -9.56 -3.57 9.09
CA ASP A 97 -10.28 -4.84 9.10
C ASP A 97 -11.09 -5.04 7.81
N SER A 98 -11.74 -3.97 7.32
CA SER A 98 -12.47 -4.01 6.05
C SER A 98 -11.56 -4.20 4.85
N MET A 99 -10.40 -3.53 4.82
CA MET A 99 -9.39 -3.71 3.77
C MET A 99 -8.88 -5.16 3.76
N GLU A 100 -8.52 -5.71 4.91
CA GLU A 100 -8.05 -7.09 5.04
C GLU A 100 -9.12 -8.10 4.62
N SER A 101 -10.35 -7.93 5.12
CA SER A 101 -11.47 -8.79 4.76
C SER A 101 -11.71 -8.80 3.26
N ARG A 102 -11.71 -7.63 2.61
CA ARG A 102 -11.90 -7.54 1.16
C ARG A 102 -10.72 -8.09 0.38
N PHE A 103 -9.47 -7.85 0.81
CA PHE A 103 -8.30 -8.45 0.18
C PHE A 103 -8.41 -9.98 0.13
N ASN A 104 -8.78 -10.59 1.25
CA ASN A 104 -8.86 -12.04 1.38
C ASN A 104 -10.06 -12.66 0.65
N ASN A 105 -11.19 -11.94 0.55
CA ASN A 105 -12.44 -12.47 -0.03
C ASN A 105 -12.68 -12.03 -1.47
N THR A 106 -11.92 -11.11 -2.03
CA THR A 106 -12.04 -10.72 -3.44
C THR A 106 -11.45 -11.82 -4.32
N SER A 107 -12.26 -12.32 -5.26
CA SER A 107 -11.82 -13.26 -6.28
C SER A 107 -11.08 -12.55 -7.41
N GLY A 108 -10.19 -13.27 -8.10
CA GLY A 108 -9.44 -12.73 -9.23
C GLY A 108 -7.96 -12.60 -8.96
N CYS A 109 -7.30 -11.73 -9.72
CA CYS A 109 -5.86 -11.53 -9.68
C CYS A 109 -5.43 -10.66 -8.48
N LEU A 110 -4.12 -10.51 -8.29
CA LEU A 110 -3.57 -9.62 -7.26
C LEU A 110 -4.14 -8.19 -7.37
N SER A 111 -4.27 -7.65 -8.59
CA SER A 111 -4.84 -6.33 -8.81
C SER A 111 -6.31 -6.21 -8.42
N ASP A 112 -7.13 -7.26 -8.63
CA ASP A 112 -8.51 -7.28 -8.14
C ASP A 112 -8.56 -7.28 -6.61
N LYS A 113 -7.71 -8.07 -5.97
CA LYS A 113 -7.61 -8.14 -4.51
C LYS A 113 -7.15 -6.81 -3.91
N LEU A 114 -6.16 -6.15 -4.54
CA LEU A 114 -5.68 -4.83 -4.12
C LEU A 114 -6.78 -3.76 -4.28
N MET A 115 -7.48 -3.77 -5.43
CA MET A 115 -8.60 -2.85 -5.64
C MET A 115 -9.74 -3.13 -4.64
N GLY A 116 -10.03 -4.41 -4.38
CA GLY A 116 -10.99 -4.81 -3.34
C GLY A 116 -10.60 -4.28 -1.95
N ALA A 117 -9.32 -4.39 -1.58
CA ALA A 117 -8.81 -3.83 -0.33
C ALA A 117 -8.98 -2.30 -0.28
N MET A 118 -8.63 -1.59 -1.35
CA MET A 118 -8.84 -0.13 -1.43
C MET A 118 -10.31 0.24 -1.25
N GLN A 119 -11.25 -0.50 -1.88
CA GLN A 119 -12.69 -0.32 -1.66
C GLN A 119 -13.13 -0.66 -0.23
N GLY A 120 -12.33 -1.40 0.54
CA GLY A 120 -12.55 -1.60 1.98
C GLY A 120 -12.37 -0.33 2.80
N ALA A 121 -11.57 0.61 2.31
CA ALA A 121 -11.36 1.93 2.90
C ALA A 121 -12.28 3.02 2.31
N ASN A 122 -13.17 2.68 1.35
CA ASN A 122 -14.11 3.63 0.74
C ASN A 122 -15.25 3.96 1.73
N VAL A 123 -14.91 4.73 2.75
CA VAL A 123 -15.82 5.19 3.80
C VAL A 123 -15.52 6.65 4.06
N VAL A 124 -16.52 7.52 4.04
CA VAL A 124 -16.34 8.95 4.32
C VAL A 124 -15.59 9.14 5.63
N GLY A 125 -14.48 9.85 5.57
CA GLY A 125 -13.60 10.07 6.72
C GLY A 125 -12.74 8.87 7.09
N ALA A 126 -12.52 7.89 6.23
CA ALA A 126 -11.53 6.83 6.46
C ALA A 126 -10.18 7.42 6.84
N ASP A 127 -9.71 8.45 6.11
CA ASP A 127 -8.81 9.47 6.65
C ASP A 127 -9.65 10.56 7.32
N THR A 128 -9.51 10.74 8.63
CA THR A 128 -10.38 11.66 9.38
C THR A 128 -10.27 13.12 8.93
N ARG A 129 -9.20 13.51 8.28
CA ARG A 129 -9.01 14.83 7.68
C ARG A 129 -9.95 15.09 6.49
N CYS A 130 -10.39 14.00 5.84
CA CYS A 130 -11.26 14.06 4.66
C CYS A 130 -12.75 14.00 4.99
N MET A 131 -13.11 13.92 6.28
CA MET A 131 -14.51 13.89 6.75
C MET A 131 -15.32 15.09 6.22
N SER A 132 -14.74 16.29 6.29
CA SER A 132 -15.41 17.52 5.81
C SER A 132 -15.49 17.61 4.29
N GLU A 133 -14.64 16.87 3.58
CA GLU A 133 -14.66 16.78 2.12
C GLU A 133 -15.77 15.84 1.62
N GLY A 134 -16.31 14.99 2.51
CA GLY A 134 -17.31 13.98 2.16
C GLY A 134 -16.73 12.76 1.46
N THR A 135 -15.41 12.52 1.60
CA THR A 135 -14.67 11.45 0.92
C THR A 135 -13.87 10.59 1.90
N SER A 136 -13.38 9.45 1.44
CA SER A 136 -12.50 8.57 2.23
C SER A 136 -11.07 9.11 2.31
N SER A 137 -10.63 9.78 1.24
CA SER A 137 -9.28 10.33 1.05
C SER A 137 -9.33 11.47 0.03
N LEU A 138 -8.20 12.09 -0.29
CA LEU A 138 -8.10 13.13 -1.35
C LEU A 138 -7.43 12.60 -2.61
N SER A 139 -6.78 11.45 -2.55
CA SER A 139 -6.07 10.82 -3.66
C SER A 139 -6.01 9.33 -3.47
N ALA A 140 -5.79 8.59 -4.55
CA ALA A 140 -5.64 7.14 -4.51
C ALA A 140 -4.74 6.66 -5.65
N PHE A 141 -4.07 5.54 -5.49
CA PHE A 141 -3.32 4.91 -6.56
C PHE A 141 -3.34 3.38 -6.44
N LEU A 142 -3.15 2.71 -7.58
CA LEU A 142 -2.98 1.26 -7.66
C LEU A 142 -1.75 0.97 -8.53
N ARG A 143 -0.76 0.29 -7.97
CA ARG A 143 0.45 -0.13 -8.67
C ARG A 143 0.66 -1.62 -8.56
N VAL A 144 0.86 -2.28 -9.70
CA VAL A 144 1.23 -3.69 -9.79
C VAL A 144 2.40 -3.84 -10.75
N ALA A 145 3.46 -4.48 -10.31
CA ALA A 145 4.62 -4.78 -11.14
C ALA A 145 4.76 -6.30 -11.33
N LYS A 146 5.11 -6.70 -12.55
CA LYS A 146 5.57 -8.06 -12.85
C LYS A 146 7.08 -8.17 -12.58
N PRO A 147 7.61 -9.38 -12.36
CA PRO A 147 9.03 -9.56 -12.03
C PRO A 147 10.02 -8.91 -13.01
N ASN A 148 9.68 -8.88 -14.29
CA ASN A 148 10.55 -8.38 -15.37
C ASN A 148 10.14 -7.03 -15.93
N ASP A 149 9.24 -6.31 -15.28
CA ASP A 149 8.83 -4.97 -15.73
C ASP A 149 10.00 -3.97 -15.65
N ASP A 150 10.01 -3.03 -16.58
CA ASP A 150 10.82 -1.83 -16.43
C ASP A 150 10.28 -1.04 -15.20
N PRO A 151 11.15 -0.63 -14.27
CA PRO A 151 10.72 0.18 -13.11
C PRO A 151 9.97 1.48 -13.48
N ASN A 152 10.18 2.00 -14.69
CA ASN A 152 9.51 3.19 -15.19
C ASN A 152 8.24 2.90 -16.02
N ALA A 153 7.92 1.61 -16.24
CA ALA A 153 6.78 1.16 -17.04
C ALA A 153 6.24 -0.16 -16.48
N ILE A 154 5.76 -0.12 -15.24
CA ILE A 154 5.20 -1.29 -14.55
C ILE A 154 3.83 -1.67 -15.13
N PHE A 155 3.43 -2.91 -14.90
CA PHE A 155 2.22 -3.53 -15.46
C PHE A 155 0.93 -2.74 -15.21
N ILE A 156 0.72 -2.24 -14.00
CA ILE A 156 -0.37 -1.32 -13.65
C ILE A 156 0.23 -0.13 -12.89
N ASP A 157 -0.05 1.08 -13.36
CA ASP A 157 0.25 2.34 -12.67
C ASP A 157 -0.91 3.30 -12.87
N LEU A 158 -1.90 3.23 -11.97
CA LEU A 158 -3.09 4.09 -11.97
C LEU A 158 -2.99 5.06 -10.81
N ASN A 159 -3.25 6.34 -11.06
CA ASN A 159 -3.07 7.39 -10.08
C ASN A 159 -4.14 8.48 -10.18
N ILE A 160 -4.95 8.58 -9.14
CA ILE A 160 -5.86 9.70 -8.91
C ILE A 160 -5.14 10.68 -7.98
N ALA A 161 -4.48 11.68 -8.56
CA ALA A 161 -3.62 12.62 -7.83
C ALA A 161 -4.41 13.56 -6.90
N GLY A 162 -5.70 13.76 -7.16
CA GLY A 162 -6.63 14.52 -6.34
C GLY A 162 -7.98 14.65 -7.01
N THR A 163 -9.03 14.80 -6.19
CA THR A 163 -10.40 14.97 -6.65
C THR A 163 -11.00 16.26 -6.07
N PRO A 164 -11.97 16.87 -6.76
CA PRO A 164 -12.79 17.94 -6.17
C PRO A 164 -13.55 17.47 -4.92
N GLN A 165 -13.94 18.42 -4.07
CA GLN A 165 -14.74 18.14 -2.89
C GLN A 165 -15.99 17.30 -3.23
N GLY A 166 -16.24 16.27 -2.45
CA GLY A 166 -17.36 15.35 -2.64
C GLY A 166 -17.22 14.32 -3.75
N ILE A 167 -16.08 14.31 -4.47
CA ILE A 167 -15.77 13.28 -5.46
C ILE A 167 -14.80 12.27 -4.85
N GLU A 168 -15.27 11.03 -4.68
CA GLU A 168 -14.52 9.96 -4.04
C GLU A 168 -13.38 9.43 -4.92
N PRO A 169 -12.11 9.57 -4.53
CA PRO A 169 -10.99 9.14 -5.37
C PRO A 169 -10.91 7.62 -5.55
N LEU A 170 -11.43 6.83 -4.63
CA LEU A 170 -11.48 5.37 -4.79
C LEU A 170 -12.50 4.92 -5.83
N ASP A 171 -13.59 5.68 -6.02
CA ASP A 171 -14.56 5.41 -7.09
C ASP A 171 -13.95 5.75 -8.45
N GLU A 172 -13.25 6.89 -8.56
CA GLU A 172 -12.52 7.27 -9.78
C GLU A 172 -11.43 6.24 -10.11
N LEU A 173 -10.67 5.79 -9.12
CA LEU A 173 -9.66 4.74 -9.30
C LEU A 173 -10.29 3.42 -9.78
N GLN A 174 -11.47 3.07 -9.26
CA GLN A 174 -12.20 1.88 -9.71
C GLN A 174 -12.62 2.00 -11.18
N VAL A 175 -13.06 3.17 -11.61
CA VAL A 175 -13.41 3.44 -13.01
C VAL A 175 -12.16 3.30 -13.90
N GLU A 176 -11.03 3.91 -13.52
CA GLU A 176 -9.78 3.77 -14.27
C GLU A 176 -9.30 2.30 -14.32
N TYR A 177 -9.39 1.57 -13.21
CA TYR A 177 -9.03 0.17 -13.17
C TYR A 177 -9.91 -0.69 -14.10
N ASN A 178 -11.22 -0.44 -14.14
CA ASN A 178 -12.13 -1.15 -15.04
C ASN A 178 -11.82 -0.85 -16.51
N ASN A 179 -11.53 0.41 -16.84
CA ASN A 179 -11.11 0.82 -18.18
C ASN A 179 -9.78 0.17 -18.57
N TRP A 180 -8.81 0.14 -17.64
CA TRP A 180 -7.54 -0.53 -17.86
C TRP A 180 -7.74 -2.02 -18.17
N LYS A 181 -8.58 -2.74 -17.40
CA LYS A 181 -8.91 -4.16 -17.67
C LYS A 181 -9.48 -4.37 -19.05
N ASN A 182 -10.44 -3.56 -19.46
CA ASN A 182 -11.10 -3.65 -20.77
C ASN A 182 -10.11 -3.43 -21.94
N ASN A 183 -9.15 -2.55 -21.76
CA ASN A 183 -8.19 -2.17 -22.80
C ASN A 183 -6.98 -3.11 -22.90
N ASN A 184 -6.69 -3.93 -21.88
CA ASN A 184 -5.47 -4.72 -21.78
C ASN A 184 -5.69 -6.25 -21.85
N ASN A 185 -6.85 -6.72 -22.31
CA ASN A 185 -7.19 -8.16 -22.36
C ASN A 185 -6.85 -8.85 -21.02
N TYR A 186 -7.41 -8.30 -19.95
CA TYR A 186 -7.10 -8.68 -18.59
C TYR A 186 -7.27 -10.19 -18.34
N ASP A 187 -6.17 -10.84 -17.98
CA ASP A 187 -6.11 -12.26 -17.63
C ASP A 187 -5.18 -12.47 -16.43
N CYS A 188 -5.66 -13.21 -15.41
CA CYS A 188 -4.89 -13.54 -14.22
C CYS A 188 -3.63 -14.35 -14.52
N SER A 189 -3.64 -15.20 -15.55
CA SER A 189 -2.48 -15.99 -15.96
C SER A 189 -1.25 -15.14 -16.33
N THR A 190 -1.47 -13.87 -16.66
CA THR A 190 -0.41 -12.92 -17.05
C THR A 190 0.19 -12.15 -15.87
N GLN A 191 -0.33 -12.30 -14.66
CA GLN A 191 0.10 -11.52 -13.49
C GLN A 191 1.17 -12.22 -12.63
N GLY A 192 1.57 -13.44 -13.00
CA GLY A 192 2.75 -14.10 -12.41
C GLY A 192 2.61 -14.32 -10.89
N ILE A 193 1.54 -14.99 -10.47
CA ILE A 193 1.43 -15.54 -9.11
C ILE A 193 1.87 -16.99 -9.14
#